data_e5384159f5c267fe85eedf98a078ac8a
#
_entry.id   e5384159f5c267fe85eedf98a078ac8a
#
_cell.length_a   1.000
_cell.length_b   1.000
_cell.length_c   1.000
_cell.angle_alpha   90.00
_cell.angle_beta   90.00
_cell.angle_gamma   90.00
#
_symmetry.space_group_name_H-M   'P 1'
#
loop_
_entity.id
_entity.type
_entity.pdbx_description
1 polymer ?
#
loop_
_entity_poly.entity_id
_entity_poly.type
_entity_poly.pdbx_seq_one_letter_code
_entity_poly.pdbx_strand_id
1 'polypeptide(L)'
;MDGNPLRGGPTGGTDTADTRPGAEPRPGGTPKIVGIVWGLLILNTLGSAGAKTIVPLPRSLIQMVTMGALVAAFALALAVNVRLRIRASSFVFLLTLLLVLSVISSANLESGFGALFRCARLSLFVGTLWLLSRWWDGGLTFVRHHIRMYFAVLGSVAAGLVISPGAALPDLYGGRLVGALWPLTPPQIGQYAAVIIGLTVLLVLGRRTDRASAAVIIVPSLVLLALTHTRTATLGLLIGLALAIGSLILTSAAARRFFVWAVLIAAVAAVGFASALQAWFLRGQSQENFSSLTGRAKVWAALLAAPRTTSEYLFGAGLGDKSFGGLPIDNSWLAVYNEQGVTGVALVAAIIIVLGGVALLRPPSLSRACAIFLISYCAIASYTEAGLGDASPYLLHLALAASLLAAPVAATPLPAPEVPRRRVPRWAQRSEVT
;
A
#
# COMPACT_ATOMS: atom_id res chain seq x y z
N MET A 1 6.04 73.11 -26.28
CA MET A 1 5.16 73.05 -27.45
C MET A 1 4.66 71.62 -27.51
N ASP A 2 3.52 71.48 -26.94
CA ASP A 2 2.26 70.95 -27.46
C ASP A 2 2.25 69.44 -27.53
N GLY A 3 1.36 68.74 -27.02
CA GLY A 3 0.03 68.96 -26.45
C GLY A 3 -0.54 67.56 -26.07
N ASN A 4 -1.09 67.51 -24.90
CA ASN A 4 -2.00 66.47 -24.42
C ASN A 4 -3.35 66.58 -25.20
N PRO A 5 -4.15 65.53 -25.38
CA PRO A 5 -5.21 65.36 -24.41
C PRO A 5 -5.65 63.90 -24.04
N LEU A 6 -5.98 63.76 -22.80
CA LEU A 6 -7.03 63.01 -22.13
C LEU A 6 -8.17 62.47 -23.03
N ARG A 7 -8.48 61.17 -22.89
CA ARG A 7 -9.87 60.71 -22.88
C ARG A 7 -10.04 59.51 -21.94
N GLY A 8 -10.76 59.79 -20.90
CA GLY A 8 -11.29 58.77 -19.99
C GLY A 8 -12.52 58.08 -20.55
N GLY A 9 -12.87 56.98 -19.92
CA GLY A 9 -14.13 56.28 -20.03
C GLY A 9 -14.10 55.08 -19.11
N PRO A 10 -14.83 55.08 -18.00
CA PRO A 10 -15.02 53.89 -17.20
C PRO A 10 -16.20 53.09 -17.80
N THR A 11 -15.92 51.95 -18.40
CA THR A 11 -17.00 50.98 -18.68
C THR A 11 -16.98 49.94 -17.55
N GLY A 12 -17.90 50.14 -16.61
CA GLY A 12 -18.30 49.12 -15.66
C GLY A 12 -18.83 47.91 -16.43
N GLY A 13 -18.02 46.86 -16.46
CA GLY A 13 -18.44 45.54 -16.82
C GLY A 13 -19.05 44.91 -15.58
N THR A 14 -20.37 44.93 -15.48
CA THR A 14 -21.15 44.11 -14.58
C THR A 14 -20.79 42.65 -14.90
N ASP A 15 -20.06 41.98 -13.99
CA ASP A 15 -19.94 40.53 -13.95
C ASP A 15 -21.33 39.91 -13.77
N THR A 16 -22.03 39.72 -14.87
CA THR A 16 -23.16 38.82 -14.95
C THR A 16 -22.58 37.42 -14.79
N ALA A 17 -22.69 36.88 -13.59
CA ALA A 17 -22.48 35.48 -13.31
C ALA A 17 -23.24 34.66 -14.35
N ASP A 18 -22.54 34.09 -15.33
CA ASP A 18 -23.06 33.19 -16.35
C ASP A 18 -23.41 31.85 -15.64
N THR A 19 -24.56 31.87 -14.94
CA THR A 19 -25.21 30.69 -14.41
C THR A 19 -25.82 29.92 -15.59
N ARG A 20 -24.98 29.17 -16.31
CA ARG A 20 -25.49 28.18 -17.26
C ARG A 20 -26.17 27.06 -16.47
N PRO A 21 -27.50 26.91 -16.53
CA PRO A 21 -28.20 25.78 -15.94
C PRO A 21 -27.88 24.56 -16.82
N GLY A 22 -27.13 23.60 -16.28
CA GLY A 22 -26.83 22.35 -16.98
C GLY A 22 -25.35 21.93 -17.06
N ALA A 23 -24.45 22.59 -16.34
CA ALA A 23 -23.12 22.03 -16.15
C ALA A 23 -23.25 20.75 -15.30
N GLU A 24 -23.36 19.59 -15.98
CA GLU A 24 -23.18 18.31 -15.29
C GLU A 24 -21.91 18.37 -14.46
N PRO A 25 -21.95 17.94 -13.19
CA PRO A 25 -20.77 17.95 -12.35
C PRO A 25 -19.70 17.15 -13.10
N ARG A 26 -18.54 17.80 -13.38
CA ARG A 26 -17.34 17.13 -13.88
C ARG A 26 -17.17 15.83 -13.12
N PRO A 27 -16.84 14.67 -13.76
CA PRO A 27 -16.72 13.40 -13.10
C PRO A 27 -15.85 13.60 -11.86
N GLY A 28 -16.48 13.57 -10.69
CA GLY A 28 -15.98 14.14 -9.45
C GLY A 28 -14.68 13.44 -9.05
N GLY A 29 -13.68 14.24 -8.72
CA GLY A 29 -12.45 13.75 -8.10
C GLY A 29 -12.78 12.82 -6.93
N THR A 30 -11.84 11.94 -6.58
CA THR A 30 -12.01 10.98 -5.46
C THR A 30 -12.46 11.73 -4.19
N PRO A 31 -13.61 11.40 -3.59
CA PRO A 31 -14.10 12.09 -2.41
C PRO A 31 -13.07 12.04 -1.26
N LYS A 32 -12.94 13.12 -0.48
CA LYS A 32 -12.02 13.17 0.66
C LYS A 32 -12.24 12.00 1.65
N ILE A 33 -13.48 11.57 1.79
CA ILE A 33 -13.89 10.44 2.64
C ILE A 33 -13.21 9.12 2.24
N VAL A 34 -12.91 8.91 0.97
CA VAL A 34 -12.16 7.72 0.49
C VAL A 34 -10.76 7.66 1.11
N GLY A 35 -10.12 8.83 1.32
CA GLY A 35 -8.86 8.91 2.03
C GLY A 35 -8.99 8.53 3.51
N ILE A 36 -10.11 8.88 4.16
CA ILE A 36 -10.42 8.48 5.54
C ILE A 36 -10.60 6.97 5.62
N VAL A 37 -11.40 6.39 4.70
CA VAL A 37 -11.60 4.94 4.61
C VAL A 37 -10.27 4.21 4.46
N TRP A 38 -9.38 4.72 3.59
CA TRP A 38 -8.05 4.15 3.40
C TRP A 38 -7.19 4.24 4.66
N GLY A 39 -7.26 5.36 5.39
CA GLY A 39 -6.60 5.53 6.69
C GLY A 39 -7.11 4.57 7.76
N LEU A 40 -8.41 4.33 7.82
CA LEU A 40 -9.01 3.36 8.72
C LEU A 40 -8.62 1.91 8.39
N LEU A 41 -8.48 1.56 7.10
CA LEU A 41 -7.91 0.27 6.69
C LEU A 41 -6.45 0.13 7.17
N ILE A 42 -5.64 1.18 7.07
CA ILE A 42 -4.27 1.18 7.63
C ILE A 42 -4.34 0.97 9.14
N LEU A 43 -5.18 1.72 9.86
CA LEU A 43 -5.34 1.60 11.31
C LEU A 43 -5.75 0.18 11.74
N ASN A 44 -6.61 -0.49 10.96
CA ASN A 44 -6.95 -1.90 11.19
C ASN A 44 -5.72 -2.81 11.14
N THR A 45 -4.71 -2.49 10.34
CA THR A 45 -3.51 -3.32 10.19
C THR A 45 -2.42 -3.06 11.22
N LEU A 46 -2.59 -2.05 12.09
CA LEU A 46 -1.58 -1.64 13.08
C LEU A 46 -1.58 -2.49 14.37
N GLY A 47 -2.35 -3.55 14.45
CA GLY A 47 -2.37 -4.42 15.64
C GLY A 47 -1.08 -5.23 15.78
N SER A 48 -0.44 -5.17 16.93
CA SER A 48 0.66 -6.07 17.29
C SER A 48 0.54 -6.51 18.74
N ALA A 49 0.72 -7.81 18.96
CA ALA A 49 0.86 -8.36 20.31
C ALA A 49 2.34 -8.31 20.73
N GLY A 50 2.64 -7.80 21.90
CA GLY A 50 3.94 -7.97 22.55
C GLY A 50 4.83 -6.76 22.68
N ALA A 51 4.62 -5.66 21.96
CA ALA A 51 5.36 -4.42 22.21
C ALA A 51 4.81 -3.72 23.46
N LYS A 52 5.67 -3.41 24.43
CA LYS A 52 5.31 -2.63 25.62
C LYS A 52 5.19 -1.17 25.22
N THR A 53 4.07 -0.55 25.58
CA THR A 53 3.81 0.89 25.40
C THR A 53 4.03 1.65 26.72
N ILE A 54 4.24 2.97 26.63
CA ILE A 54 4.41 3.86 27.81
C ILE A 54 3.20 3.71 28.74
N VAL A 55 1.99 3.75 28.17
CA VAL A 55 0.76 3.40 28.88
C VAL A 55 0.42 1.97 28.50
N PRO A 56 0.35 1.02 29.44
CA PRO A 56 -0.01 -0.36 29.15
C PRO A 56 -1.38 -0.43 28.47
N LEU A 57 -1.41 -0.75 27.20
CA LEU A 57 -2.66 -0.90 26.44
C LEU A 57 -3.13 -2.36 26.52
N PRO A 58 -4.31 -2.64 27.07
CA PRO A 58 -4.88 -3.99 27.05
C PRO A 58 -5.08 -4.48 25.61
N ARG A 59 -4.81 -5.76 25.37
CA ARG A 59 -5.01 -6.38 24.03
C ARG A 59 -6.44 -6.19 23.50
N SER A 60 -7.43 -6.26 24.39
CA SER A 60 -8.83 -6.02 24.06
C SER A 60 -9.07 -4.61 23.51
N LEU A 61 -8.44 -3.59 24.11
CA LEU A 61 -8.57 -2.21 23.61
C LEU A 61 -7.94 -2.06 22.22
N ILE A 62 -6.75 -2.63 21.98
CA ILE A 62 -6.11 -2.60 20.67
C ILE A 62 -6.99 -3.31 19.62
N GLN A 63 -7.55 -4.46 19.98
CA GLN A 63 -8.48 -5.19 19.12
C GLN A 63 -9.76 -4.40 18.85
N MET A 64 -10.34 -3.76 19.87
CA MET A 64 -11.52 -2.90 19.70
C MET A 64 -11.25 -1.72 18.76
N VAL A 65 -10.11 -1.03 18.92
CA VAL A 65 -9.74 0.09 18.05
C VAL A 65 -9.53 -0.38 16.62
N THR A 66 -8.77 -1.46 16.41
CA THR A 66 -8.45 -1.95 15.07
C THR A 66 -9.68 -2.55 14.37
N MET A 67 -10.54 -3.28 15.08
CA MET A 67 -11.81 -3.79 14.53
C MET A 67 -12.82 -2.67 14.31
N GLY A 68 -12.95 -1.74 15.27
CA GLY A 68 -13.82 -0.57 15.12
C GLY A 68 -13.43 0.27 13.91
N ALA A 69 -12.13 0.45 13.67
CA ALA A 69 -11.63 1.11 12.46
C ALA A 69 -12.06 0.39 11.18
N LEU A 70 -12.01 -0.95 11.16
CA LEU A 70 -12.42 -1.73 9.99
C LEU A 70 -13.94 -1.65 9.75
N VAL A 71 -14.74 -1.78 10.80
CA VAL A 71 -16.19 -1.63 10.71
C VAL A 71 -16.56 -0.21 10.23
N ALA A 72 -15.91 0.82 10.78
CA ALA A 72 -16.11 2.20 10.34
C ALA A 72 -15.67 2.40 8.87
N ALA A 73 -14.55 1.79 8.45
CA ALA A 73 -14.08 1.83 7.06
C ALA A 73 -15.13 1.22 6.11
N PHE A 74 -15.67 0.05 6.46
CA PHE A 74 -16.68 -0.61 5.66
C PHE A 74 -17.99 0.21 5.59
N ALA A 75 -18.47 0.71 6.73
CA ALA A 75 -19.67 1.53 6.80
C ALA A 75 -19.54 2.83 5.99
N LEU A 76 -18.40 3.53 6.11
CA LEU A 76 -18.12 4.74 5.33
C LEU A 76 -17.98 4.44 3.84
N ALA A 77 -17.30 3.35 3.47
CA ALA A 77 -17.20 2.92 2.08
C ALA A 77 -18.58 2.63 1.47
N LEU A 78 -19.44 1.98 2.22
CA LEU A 78 -20.83 1.70 1.84
C LEU A 78 -21.64 3.00 1.69
N ALA A 79 -21.54 3.91 2.65
CA ALA A 79 -22.24 5.20 2.64
C ALA A 79 -21.84 6.08 1.45
N VAL A 80 -20.56 6.06 1.03
CA VAL A 80 -20.08 6.82 -0.14
C VAL A 80 -20.42 6.12 -1.45
N ASN A 81 -20.52 4.79 -1.42
CA ASN A 81 -20.84 3.97 -2.58
C ASN A 81 -22.25 3.35 -2.50
N VAL A 82 -23.25 4.16 -2.14
CA VAL A 82 -24.67 3.71 -1.96
C VAL A 82 -25.20 2.92 -3.16
N ARG A 83 -24.75 3.25 -4.38
CA ARG A 83 -25.16 2.54 -5.60
C ARG A 83 -24.41 1.24 -5.83
N LEU A 84 -23.59 0.79 -4.89
CA LEU A 84 -22.78 -0.43 -4.94
C LEU A 84 -22.03 -0.60 -6.28
N ARG A 85 -21.56 0.51 -6.84
CA ARG A 85 -20.76 0.46 -8.07
C ARG A 85 -19.40 -0.11 -7.72
N ILE A 86 -19.12 -1.27 -8.26
CA ILE A 86 -17.85 -1.97 -8.09
C ILE A 86 -17.15 -2.03 -9.44
N ARG A 87 -15.81 -2.12 -9.39
CA ARG A 87 -15.00 -2.32 -10.56
C ARG A 87 -14.37 -3.70 -10.49
N ALA A 88 -14.64 -4.54 -11.48
CA ALA A 88 -14.04 -5.86 -11.55
C ALA A 88 -12.51 -5.73 -11.64
N SER A 89 -11.82 -6.44 -10.76
CA SER A 89 -10.35 -6.51 -10.69
C SER A 89 -9.98 -7.96 -10.39
N SER A 90 -9.06 -8.52 -11.19
CA SER A 90 -8.53 -9.87 -10.94
C SER A 90 -7.94 -10.02 -9.54
N PHE A 91 -7.32 -8.95 -9.01
CA PHE A 91 -6.81 -8.94 -7.64
C PHE A 91 -7.92 -9.17 -6.60
N VAL A 92 -8.99 -8.36 -6.65
CA VAL A 92 -10.07 -8.45 -5.64
C VAL A 92 -10.85 -9.76 -5.81
N PHE A 93 -10.97 -10.26 -7.04
CA PHE A 93 -11.56 -11.58 -7.31
C PHE A 93 -10.74 -12.71 -6.67
N LEU A 94 -9.42 -12.77 -6.92
CA LEU A 94 -8.55 -13.78 -6.30
C LEU A 94 -8.53 -13.66 -4.77
N LEU A 95 -8.57 -12.44 -4.24
CA LEU A 95 -8.66 -12.21 -2.81
C LEU A 95 -10.00 -12.69 -2.24
N THR A 96 -11.08 -12.61 -3.00
CA THR A 96 -12.39 -13.18 -2.62
C THR A 96 -12.33 -14.71 -2.62
N LEU A 97 -11.65 -15.35 -3.58
CA LEU A 97 -11.45 -16.79 -3.56
C LEU A 97 -10.62 -17.22 -2.34
N LEU A 98 -9.59 -16.46 -1.98
CA LEU A 98 -8.79 -16.70 -0.78
C LEU A 98 -9.65 -16.57 0.50
N LEU A 99 -10.55 -15.58 0.55
CA LEU A 99 -11.52 -15.42 1.63
C LEU A 99 -12.46 -16.63 1.72
N VAL A 100 -13.05 -17.06 0.61
CA VAL A 100 -13.94 -18.25 0.57
C VAL A 100 -13.21 -19.48 1.07
N LEU A 101 -11.98 -19.71 0.60
CA LEU A 101 -11.12 -20.78 1.08
C LEU A 101 -10.89 -20.68 2.59
N SER A 102 -10.58 -19.47 3.10
CA SER A 102 -10.36 -19.25 4.54
C SER A 102 -11.59 -19.56 5.38
N VAL A 103 -12.80 -19.23 4.87
CA VAL A 103 -14.06 -19.57 5.54
C VAL A 103 -14.29 -21.08 5.55
N ILE A 104 -14.08 -21.76 4.41
CA ILE A 104 -14.24 -23.20 4.31
C ILE A 104 -13.25 -23.92 5.25
N SER A 105 -11.97 -23.54 5.23
CA SER A 105 -10.97 -24.14 6.11
C SER A 105 -11.24 -23.88 7.59
N SER A 106 -11.74 -22.71 7.95
CA SER A 106 -12.05 -22.35 9.34
C SER A 106 -13.38 -22.92 9.85
N ALA A 107 -14.34 -23.21 8.96
CA ALA A 107 -15.63 -23.80 9.33
C ALA A 107 -15.53 -25.31 9.68
N ASN A 108 -14.57 -26.00 9.08
CA ASN A 108 -14.40 -27.45 9.24
C ASN A 108 -13.56 -27.84 10.47
N LEU A 109 -13.21 -26.88 11.36
CA LEU A 109 -12.17 -27.10 12.34
C LEU A 109 -12.59 -26.85 13.77
N GLU A 110 -11.92 -27.61 14.62
CA GLU A 110 -11.84 -27.48 16.06
C GLU A 110 -11.26 -26.12 16.55
N SER A 111 -10.94 -25.19 15.61
CA SER A 111 -10.23 -23.94 15.86
C SER A 111 -11.03 -22.86 16.62
N GLY A 112 -12.31 -23.08 16.88
CA GLY A 112 -13.13 -22.23 17.74
C GLY A 112 -13.46 -20.85 17.18
N PHE A 113 -14.02 -19.98 18.03
CA PHE A 113 -14.49 -18.62 17.67
C PHE A 113 -13.39 -17.69 17.12
N GLY A 114 -12.12 -17.94 17.44
CA GLY A 114 -11.01 -17.10 16.98
C GLY A 114 -10.82 -17.13 15.47
N ALA A 115 -10.99 -18.27 14.84
CA ALA A 115 -10.88 -18.42 13.38
C ALA A 115 -12.03 -17.71 12.65
N LEU A 116 -13.27 -17.85 13.15
CA LEU A 116 -14.44 -17.16 12.59
C LEU A 116 -14.31 -15.64 12.71
N PHE A 117 -13.80 -15.13 13.83
CA PHE A 117 -13.53 -13.72 14.00
C PHE A 117 -12.52 -13.19 12.97
N ARG A 118 -11.47 -13.96 12.66
CA ARG A 118 -10.50 -13.60 11.62
C ARG A 118 -11.10 -13.65 10.22
N CYS A 119 -11.97 -14.63 9.95
CA CYS A 119 -12.74 -14.69 8.70
C CYS A 119 -13.65 -13.46 8.55
N ALA A 120 -14.37 -13.06 9.60
CA ALA A 120 -15.19 -11.86 9.60
C ALA A 120 -14.36 -10.59 9.36
N ARG A 121 -13.18 -10.48 9.99
CA ARG A 121 -12.22 -9.40 9.74
C ARG A 121 -11.77 -9.36 8.29
N LEU A 122 -11.38 -10.50 7.71
CA LEU A 122 -10.96 -10.59 6.31
C LEU A 122 -12.14 -10.27 5.38
N SER A 123 -13.36 -10.69 5.69
CA SER A 123 -14.57 -10.39 4.91
C SER A 123 -14.86 -8.89 4.83
N LEU A 124 -14.80 -8.18 5.97
CA LEU A 124 -14.98 -6.73 6.02
C LEU A 124 -13.85 -6.01 5.25
N PHE A 125 -12.61 -6.49 5.37
CA PHE A 125 -11.47 -5.93 4.65
C PHE A 125 -11.64 -6.08 3.14
N VAL A 126 -11.95 -7.28 2.65
CA VAL A 126 -12.18 -7.57 1.22
C VAL A 126 -13.40 -6.80 0.71
N GLY A 127 -14.50 -6.78 1.48
CA GLY A 127 -15.70 -6.01 1.15
C GLY A 127 -15.42 -4.51 1.02
N THR A 128 -14.60 -3.95 1.92
CA THR A 128 -14.19 -2.54 1.83
C THR A 128 -13.37 -2.29 0.57
N LEU A 129 -12.44 -3.18 0.20
CA LEU A 129 -11.66 -3.06 -1.03
C LEU A 129 -12.56 -3.16 -2.29
N TRP A 130 -13.59 -4.04 -2.30
CA TRP A 130 -14.58 -4.07 -3.37
C TRP A 130 -15.29 -2.74 -3.52
N LEU A 131 -15.75 -2.15 -2.42
CA LEU A 131 -16.43 -0.86 -2.45
C LEU A 131 -15.51 0.27 -2.91
N LEU A 132 -14.23 0.26 -2.52
CA LEU A 132 -13.22 1.23 -2.93
C LEU A 132 -12.77 1.04 -4.38
N SER A 133 -12.94 -0.14 -4.98
CA SER A 133 -12.51 -0.43 -6.36
C SER A 133 -13.12 0.50 -7.40
N ARG A 134 -14.29 1.09 -7.11
CA ARG A 134 -14.92 2.12 -7.94
C ARG A 134 -13.97 3.29 -8.28
N TRP A 135 -13.12 3.68 -7.32
CA TRP A 135 -12.19 4.82 -7.46
C TRP A 135 -10.78 4.41 -7.90
N TRP A 136 -10.60 3.15 -8.30
CA TRP A 136 -9.33 2.68 -8.86
C TRP A 136 -9.25 3.09 -10.33
N ASP A 137 -8.49 4.13 -10.58
CA ASP A 137 -8.38 4.79 -11.90
C ASP A 137 -6.96 4.76 -12.47
N GLY A 138 -6.02 4.04 -11.81
CA GLY A 138 -4.60 4.06 -12.16
C GLY A 138 -3.87 5.33 -11.70
N GLY A 139 -4.57 6.24 -11.00
CA GLY A 139 -4.02 7.50 -10.50
C GLY A 139 -3.23 7.35 -9.19
N LEU A 140 -2.58 8.44 -8.78
CA LEU A 140 -1.71 8.48 -7.60
C LEU A 140 -2.42 8.91 -6.31
N THR A 141 -3.73 9.04 -6.32
CA THR A 141 -4.51 9.54 -5.17
C THR A 141 -4.35 8.63 -3.95
N PHE A 142 -4.51 7.32 -4.13
CA PHE A 142 -4.32 6.35 -3.05
C PHE A 142 -2.87 6.28 -2.56
N VAL A 143 -1.87 6.47 -3.44
CA VAL A 143 -0.46 6.56 -3.05
C VAL A 143 -0.23 7.72 -2.09
N ARG A 144 -0.79 8.90 -2.40
CA ARG A 144 -0.67 10.08 -1.54
C ARG A 144 -1.35 9.86 -0.17
N HIS A 145 -2.53 9.22 -0.15
CA HIS A 145 -3.19 8.86 1.10
C HIS A 145 -2.35 7.86 1.90
N HIS A 146 -1.80 6.86 1.25
CA HIS A 146 -0.95 5.84 1.86
C HIS A 146 0.30 6.45 2.51
N ILE A 147 1.02 7.30 1.78
CA ILE A 147 2.19 8.02 2.29
C ILE A 147 1.81 8.88 3.50
N ARG A 148 0.75 9.68 3.42
CA ARG A 148 0.33 10.56 4.52
C ARG A 148 -0.02 9.79 5.78
N MET A 149 -0.76 8.70 5.66
CA MET A 149 -1.18 7.89 6.80
C MET A 149 0.00 7.16 7.45
N TYR A 150 0.89 6.53 6.67
CA TYR A 150 2.08 5.91 7.23
C TYR A 150 3.06 6.93 7.80
N PHE A 151 3.16 8.10 7.21
CA PHE A 151 3.97 9.19 7.78
C PHE A 151 3.41 9.65 9.13
N ALA A 152 2.08 9.73 9.29
CA ALA A 152 1.46 10.01 10.58
C ALA A 152 1.73 8.90 11.60
N VAL A 153 1.68 7.62 11.20
CA VAL A 153 2.04 6.49 12.05
C VAL A 153 3.50 6.57 12.49
N LEU A 154 4.42 6.83 11.55
CA LEU A 154 5.84 7.01 11.87
C LEU A 154 6.10 8.25 12.73
N GLY A 155 5.31 9.30 12.56
CA GLY A 155 5.31 10.48 13.42
C GLY A 155 4.97 10.12 14.88
N SER A 156 4.01 9.20 15.10
CA SER A 156 3.72 8.70 16.45
C SER A 156 4.88 7.88 17.04
N VAL A 157 5.59 7.12 16.19
CA VAL A 157 6.78 6.38 16.64
C VAL A 157 7.92 7.34 17.01
N ALA A 158 8.17 8.36 16.19
CA ALA A 158 9.17 9.39 16.45
C ALA A 158 8.83 10.18 17.75
N ALA A 159 7.57 10.54 17.94
CA ALA A 159 7.11 11.17 19.18
C ALA A 159 7.34 10.27 20.40
N GLY A 160 7.03 8.98 20.30
CA GLY A 160 7.29 7.99 21.36
C GLY A 160 8.79 7.86 21.68
N LEU A 161 9.65 7.90 20.66
CA LEU A 161 11.11 7.88 20.84
C LEU A 161 11.62 9.12 21.58
N VAL A 162 11.08 10.31 21.28
CA VAL A 162 11.46 11.57 21.97
C VAL A 162 10.95 11.60 23.41
N ILE A 163 9.69 11.16 23.64
CA ILE A 163 9.05 11.20 24.97
C ILE A 163 9.67 10.17 25.91
N SER A 164 9.94 8.95 25.41
CA SER A 164 10.47 7.86 26.24
C SER A 164 11.42 6.97 25.44
N PRO A 165 12.71 7.38 25.30
CA PRO A 165 13.70 6.61 24.55
C PRO A 165 13.87 5.17 25.06
N GLY A 166 13.84 4.96 26.39
CA GLY A 166 13.96 3.62 26.99
C GLY A 166 12.80 2.69 26.67
N ALA A 167 11.56 3.23 26.53
CA ALA A 167 10.42 2.43 26.09
C ALA A 167 10.44 2.19 24.57
N ALA A 168 10.99 3.14 23.80
CA ALA A 168 11.08 3.03 22.34
C ALA A 168 12.24 2.13 21.87
N LEU A 169 13.30 1.98 22.66
CA LEU A 169 14.49 1.16 22.36
C LEU A 169 14.74 0.13 23.48
N PRO A 170 13.80 -0.79 23.73
CA PRO A 170 13.89 -1.72 24.86
C PRO A 170 14.92 -2.83 24.60
N ASP A 171 15.63 -3.25 25.65
CA ASP A 171 16.62 -4.35 25.63
C ASP A 171 16.00 -5.66 25.17
N LEU A 172 14.71 -5.89 25.47
CA LEU A 172 13.96 -7.08 25.03
C LEU A 172 14.03 -7.30 23.50
N TYR A 173 14.13 -6.22 22.72
CA TYR A 173 14.28 -6.26 21.27
C TYR A 173 15.73 -5.96 20.83
N GLY A 174 16.71 -6.05 21.75
CA GLY A 174 18.12 -5.72 21.46
C GLY A 174 18.33 -4.27 21.04
N GLY A 175 17.66 -3.32 21.70
CA GLY A 175 17.74 -1.90 21.40
C GLY A 175 17.11 -1.48 20.08
N ARG A 176 16.30 -2.34 19.44
CA ARG A 176 15.59 -2.03 18.18
C ARG A 176 14.38 -1.15 18.46
N LEU A 177 14.12 -0.22 17.55
CA LEU A 177 13.00 0.70 17.65
C LEU A 177 11.64 -0.02 17.63
N VAL A 178 10.82 0.24 18.65
CA VAL A 178 9.43 -0.18 18.77
C VAL A 178 8.51 1.03 18.90
N GLY A 179 7.21 0.84 18.69
CA GLY A 179 6.22 1.88 18.91
C GLY A 179 5.89 2.03 20.40
N ALA A 180 6.38 3.09 21.03
CA ALA A 180 6.17 3.36 22.47
C ALA A 180 4.77 3.95 22.78
N LEU A 181 4.12 4.65 21.84
CA LEU A 181 2.76 5.17 21.99
C LEU A 181 1.69 4.17 21.50
N TRP A 182 1.96 3.46 20.45
CA TRP A 182 1.14 2.40 19.89
C TRP A 182 2.00 1.17 19.65
N PRO A 183 1.54 -0.06 20.02
CA PRO A 183 2.40 -1.24 20.03
C PRO A 183 2.74 -1.71 18.60
N LEU A 184 3.81 -1.16 18.05
CA LEU A 184 4.37 -1.56 16.75
C LEU A 184 5.70 -2.28 16.95
N THR A 185 5.87 -3.38 16.24
CA THR A 185 7.14 -4.12 16.24
C THR A 185 8.17 -3.48 15.29
N PRO A 186 9.48 -3.73 15.50
CA PRO A 186 10.51 -3.22 14.61
C PRO A 186 10.29 -3.56 13.12
N PRO A 187 9.87 -4.80 12.73
CA PRO A 187 9.57 -5.10 11.34
C PRO A 187 8.45 -4.25 10.75
N GLN A 188 7.38 -3.97 11.51
CA GLN A 188 6.27 -3.14 11.04
C GLN A 188 6.71 -1.70 10.79
N ILE A 189 7.46 -1.10 11.73
CA ILE A 189 8.00 0.27 11.58
C ILE A 189 8.92 0.31 10.36
N GLY A 190 9.83 -0.67 10.23
CA GLY A 190 10.72 -0.78 9.09
C GLY A 190 9.97 -0.91 7.76
N GLN A 191 8.90 -1.69 7.72
CA GLN A 191 8.02 -1.84 6.56
C GLN A 191 7.38 -0.51 6.15
N TYR A 192 6.78 0.22 7.10
CA TYR A 192 6.10 1.48 6.82
C TYR A 192 7.10 2.54 6.33
N ALA A 193 8.26 2.63 6.98
CA ALA A 193 9.34 3.52 6.57
C ALA A 193 9.84 3.19 5.16
N ALA A 194 10.17 1.92 4.88
CA ALA A 194 10.65 1.49 3.57
C ALA A 194 9.65 1.79 2.45
N VAL A 195 8.35 1.51 2.68
CA VAL A 195 7.31 1.73 1.66
C VAL A 195 7.14 3.21 1.34
N ILE A 196 7.07 4.09 2.35
CA ILE A 196 6.91 5.53 2.05
C ILE A 196 8.17 6.15 1.46
N ILE A 197 9.37 5.69 1.84
CA ILE A 197 10.62 6.11 1.20
C ILE A 197 10.57 5.75 -0.29
N GLY A 198 10.31 4.49 -0.62
CA GLY A 198 10.29 4.03 -2.01
C GLY A 198 9.25 4.77 -2.87
N LEU A 199 8.01 4.88 -2.38
CA LEU A 199 6.96 5.61 -3.08
C LEU A 199 7.31 7.11 -3.24
N THR A 200 7.85 7.77 -2.20
CA THR A 200 8.22 9.18 -2.26
C THR A 200 9.37 9.42 -3.25
N VAL A 201 10.39 8.57 -3.28
CA VAL A 201 11.48 8.63 -4.27
C VAL A 201 10.93 8.53 -5.69
N LEU A 202 10.01 7.59 -5.95
CA LEU A 202 9.37 7.46 -7.27
C LEU A 202 8.54 8.69 -7.63
N LEU A 203 7.82 9.30 -6.68
CA LEU A 203 7.08 10.54 -6.91
C LEU A 203 8.00 11.72 -7.27
N VAL A 204 9.17 11.83 -6.64
CA VAL A 204 10.19 12.84 -6.98
C VAL A 204 10.73 12.60 -8.39
N LEU A 205 11.08 11.35 -8.73
CA LEU A 205 11.56 11.00 -10.07
C LEU A 205 10.51 11.28 -11.15
N GLY A 206 9.24 11.07 -10.81
CA GLY A 206 8.09 11.41 -11.66
C GLY A 206 7.69 12.89 -11.63
N ARG A 207 8.42 13.76 -10.91
CA ARG A 207 8.12 15.19 -10.74
C ARG A 207 6.71 15.47 -10.19
N ARG A 208 6.21 14.59 -9.34
CA ARG A 208 4.89 14.70 -8.70
C ARG A 208 4.96 15.23 -7.27
N THR A 209 6.16 15.38 -6.72
CA THR A 209 6.48 15.94 -5.41
C THR A 209 7.77 16.74 -5.53
N ASP A 210 7.86 17.88 -4.89
CA ASP A 210 9.07 18.70 -4.81
C ASP A 210 10.10 18.05 -3.86
N ARG A 211 11.37 18.43 -4.03
CA ARG A 211 12.47 17.83 -3.29
C ARG A 211 12.44 18.15 -1.79
N ALA A 212 11.99 19.36 -1.43
CA ALA A 212 11.92 19.78 -0.03
C ALA A 212 10.87 18.97 0.74
N SER A 213 9.64 18.87 0.21
CA SER A 213 8.58 18.04 0.79
C SER A 213 8.98 16.56 0.85
N ALA A 214 9.70 16.07 -0.15
CA ALA A 214 10.20 14.69 -0.15
C ALA A 214 11.27 14.47 0.93
N ALA A 215 12.17 15.43 1.14
CA ALA A 215 13.20 15.33 2.19
C ALA A 215 12.58 15.26 3.59
N VAL A 216 11.52 16.04 3.84
CA VAL A 216 10.76 15.99 5.12
C VAL A 216 10.17 14.60 5.41
N ILE A 217 9.83 13.84 4.37
CA ILE A 217 9.30 12.48 4.54
C ILE A 217 10.45 11.46 4.59
N ILE A 218 11.40 11.55 3.67
CA ILE A 218 12.44 10.52 3.48
C ILE A 218 13.44 10.52 4.64
N VAL A 219 13.93 11.70 5.07
CA VAL A 219 15.00 11.78 6.06
C VAL A 219 14.59 11.16 7.40
N PRO A 220 13.47 11.56 8.04
CA PRO A 220 13.07 10.93 9.29
C PRO A 220 12.72 9.45 9.11
N SER A 221 12.13 9.07 7.98
CA SER A 221 11.82 7.67 7.69
C SER A 221 13.07 6.80 7.55
N LEU A 222 14.16 7.32 6.96
CA LEU A 222 15.45 6.62 6.90
C LEU A 222 16.06 6.43 8.29
N VAL A 223 16.00 7.46 9.14
CA VAL A 223 16.46 7.35 10.54
C VAL A 223 15.69 6.27 11.29
N LEU A 224 14.35 6.30 11.20
CA LEU A 224 13.52 5.29 11.85
C LEU A 224 13.79 3.88 11.29
N LEU A 225 13.92 3.74 9.97
CA LEU A 225 14.27 2.47 9.33
C LEU A 225 15.60 1.93 9.85
N ALA A 226 16.63 2.78 9.94
CA ALA A 226 17.95 2.40 10.48
C ALA A 226 17.86 1.92 11.93
N LEU A 227 17.10 2.62 12.78
CA LEU A 227 16.91 2.26 14.19
C LEU A 227 16.11 0.96 14.39
N THR A 228 15.30 0.55 13.40
CA THR A 228 14.60 -0.75 13.48
C THR A 228 15.53 -1.94 13.26
N HIS A 229 16.69 -1.75 12.65
CA HIS A 229 17.59 -2.82 12.21
C HIS A 229 16.84 -3.93 11.41
N THR A 230 15.83 -3.57 10.60
CA THR A 230 15.02 -4.54 9.86
C THR A 230 15.61 -4.81 8.48
N ARG A 231 16.37 -5.89 8.38
CA ARG A 231 17.08 -6.31 7.14
C ARG A 231 16.11 -6.49 5.97
N THR A 232 15.00 -7.19 6.20
CA THR A 232 14.00 -7.46 5.16
C THR A 232 13.39 -6.19 4.60
N ALA A 233 13.06 -5.21 5.46
CA ALA A 233 12.51 -3.94 5.00
C ALA A 233 13.52 -3.16 4.16
N THR A 234 14.80 -3.15 4.57
CA THR A 234 15.88 -2.51 3.83
C THR A 234 16.13 -3.21 2.49
N LEU A 235 16.19 -4.55 2.48
CA LEU A 235 16.37 -5.33 1.25
C LEU A 235 15.19 -5.14 0.29
N GLY A 236 13.96 -5.20 0.80
CA GLY A 236 12.75 -4.96 0.03
C GLY A 236 12.71 -3.56 -0.57
N LEU A 237 13.14 -2.53 0.19
CA LEU A 237 13.27 -1.16 -0.31
C LEU A 237 14.29 -1.10 -1.46
N LEU A 238 15.49 -1.63 -1.27
CA LEU A 238 16.58 -1.52 -2.26
C LEU A 238 16.24 -2.26 -3.55
N ILE A 239 15.85 -3.53 -3.46
CA ILE A 239 15.53 -4.34 -4.65
C ILE A 239 14.24 -3.85 -5.31
N GLY A 240 13.18 -3.59 -4.52
CA GLY A 240 11.92 -3.09 -5.06
C GLY A 240 12.10 -1.76 -5.79
N LEU A 241 12.90 -0.84 -5.20
CA LEU A 241 13.19 0.45 -5.82
C LEU A 241 14.06 0.30 -7.08
N ALA A 242 15.06 -0.58 -7.05
CA ALA A 242 15.90 -0.87 -8.23
C ALA A 242 15.06 -1.40 -9.40
N LEU A 243 14.14 -2.34 -9.17
CA LEU A 243 13.24 -2.87 -10.19
C LEU A 243 12.27 -1.80 -10.72
N ALA A 244 11.70 -0.98 -9.81
CA ALA A 244 10.81 0.11 -10.19
C ALA A 244 11.51 1.18 -11.03
N ILE A 245 12.70 1.62 -10.62
CA ILE A 245 13.49 2.60 -11.38
C ILE A 245 13.96 1.99 -12.70
N GLY A 246 14.41 0.72 -12.68
CA GLY A 246 14.76 -0.04 -13.88
C GLY A 246 13.65 0.00 -14.92
N SER A 247 12.39 -0.11 -14.47
CA SER A 247 11.22 0.00 -15.36
C SER A 247 11.03 1.39 -16.00
N LEU A 248 11.67 2.44 -15.46
CA LEU A 248 11.60 3.83 -15.95
C LEU A 248 12.86 4.28 -16.70
N ILE A 249 13.95 3.51 -16.67
CA ILE A 249 15.26 3.93 -17.21
C ILE A 249 15.16 4.32 -18.69
N LEU A 250 14.41 3.57 -19.49
CA LEU A 250 14.27 3.82 -20.92
C LEU A 250 13.47 5.08 -21.24
N THR A 251 12.60 5.53 -20.33
CA THR A 251 11.66 6.64 -20.60
C THR A 251 11.98 7.91 -19.80
N SER A 252 12.86 7.82 -18.78
CA SER A 252 13.16 8.93 -17.88
C SER A 252 14.65 9.15 -17.70
N ALA A 253 15.17 10.30 -18.20
CA ALA A 253 16.55 10.72 -17.95
C ALA A 253 16.84 10.96 -16.46
N ALA A 254 15.82 11.35 -15.67
CA ALA A 254 15.96 11.51 -14.21
C ALA A 254 16.16 10.15 -13.53
N ALA A 255 15.38 9.13 -13.93
CA ALA A 255 15.53 7.77 -13.41
C ALA A 255 16.91 7.19 -13.73
N ARG A 256 17.39 7.38 -14.97
CA ARG A 256 18.72 6.92 -15.41
C ARG A 256 19.84 7.58 -14.60
N ARG A 257 19.79 8.91 -14.44
CA ARG A 257 20.80 9.62 -13.62
C ARG A 257 20.74 9.20 -12.16
N PHE A 258 19.55 9.08 -11.58
CA PHE A 258 19.40 8.61 -10.21
C PHE A 258 19.97 7.21 -10.03
N PHE A 259 19.67 6.29 -10.95
CA PHE A 259 20.19 4.92 -10.89
C PHE A 259 21.71 4.87 -10.91
N VAL A 260 22.35 5.62 -11.82
CA VAL A 260 23.81 5.70 -11.91
C VAL A 260 24.44 6.23 -10.61
N TRP A 261 23.91 7.33 -10.07
CA TRP A 261 24.38 7.89 -8.81
C TRP A 261 24.13 6.95 -7.63
N ALA A 262 22.96 6.30 -7.57
CA ALA A 262 22.64 5.36 -6.51
C ALA A 262 23.59 4.16 -6.51
N VAL A 263 23.90 3.60 -7.69
CA VAL A 263 24.88 2.50 -7.83
C VAL A 263 26.28 2.97 -7.42
N LEU A 264 26.72 4.15 -7.85
CA LEU A 264 28.03 4.69 -7.49
C LEU A 264 28.14 4.91 -5.97
N ILE A 265 27.14 5.55 -5.36
CA ILE A 265 27.11 5.78 -3.90
C ILE A 265 27.08 4.45 -3.15
N ALA A 266 26.28 3.47 -3.61
CA ALA A 266 26.23 2.15 -3.01
C ALA A 266 27.57 1.42 -3.09
N ALA A 267 28.29 1.51 -4.23
CA ALA A 267 29.61 0.93 -4.40
C ALA A 267 30.64 1.59 -3.47
N VAL A 268 30.66 2.92 -3.39
CA VAL A 268 31.56 3.67 -2.48
C VAL A 268 31.24 3.32 -1.02
N ALA A 269 29.95 3.27 -0.65
CA ALA A 269 29.54 2.90 0.71
C ALA A 269 29.89 1.45 1.05
N ALA A 270 29.75 0.51 0.11
CA ALA A 270 30.12 -0.88 0.31
C ALA A 270 31.61 -1.07 0.58
N VAL A 271 32.49 -0.28 -0.08
CA VAL A 271 33.92 -0.33 0.14
C VAL A 271 34.32 0.46 1.39
N GLY A 272 33.84 1.71 1.52
CA GLY A 272 34.24 2.61 2.60
C GLY A 272 33.71 2.26 3.98
N PHE A 273 32.53 1.62 4.04
CA PHE A 273 31.84 1.29 5.29
C PHE A 273 31.59 -0.22 5.44
N ALA A 274 32.37 -1.07 4.78
CA ALA A 274 32.16 -2.52 4.75
C ALA A 274 31.99 -3.13 6.16
N SER A 275 32.91 -2.77 7.10
CA SER A 275 32.86 -3.28 8.48
C SER A 275 31.64 -2.77 9.26
N ALA A 276 31.28 -1.51 9.11
CA ALA A 276 30.11 -0.92 9.77
C ALA A 276 28.82 -1.50 9.21
N LEU A 277 28.73 -1.70 7.89
CA LEU A 277 27.61 -2.37 7.23
C LEU A 277 27.48 -3.82 7.67
N GLN A 278 28.60 -4.54 7.76
CA GLN A 278 28.62 -5.91 8.26
C GLN A 278 28.17 -5.98 9.72
N ALA A 279 28.69 -5.12 10.59
CA ALA A 279 28.28 -5.05 12.00
C ALA A 279 26.79 -4.73 12.14
N TRP A 280 26.28 -3.76 11.38
CA TRP A 280 24.84 -3.44 11.33
C TRP A 280 24.01 -4.62 10.83
N PHE A 281 24.49 -5.30 9.79
CA PHE A 281 23.81 -6.43 9.19
C PHE A 281 23.80 -7.65 10.10
N LEU A 282 24.90 -7.96 10.78
CA LEU A 282 25.00 -9.08 11.72
C LEU A 282 24.33 -8.79 13.06
N ARG A 283 24.19 -7.53 13.46
CA ARG A 283 23.62 -7.10 14.77
C ARG A 283 24.30 -7.75 15.97
N GLY A 284 25.58 -8.03 15.91
CA GLY A 284 26.30 -8.78 16.95
C GLY A 284 25.91 -10.25 17.07
N GLN A 285 25.13 -10.79 16.13
CA GLN A 285 24.80 -12.22 16.06
C GLN A 285 25.98 -13.02 15.47
N SER A 286 26.18 -14.26 15.94
CA SER A 286 27.11 -15.18 15.31
C SER A 286 26.65 -15.52 13.88
N GLN A 287 27.60 -15.86 12.99
CA GLN A 287 27.28 -16.31 11.64
C GLN A 287 26.34 -17.54 11.64
N GLU A 288 26.44 -18.38 12.66
CA GLU A 288 25.62 -19.57 12.83
C GLU A 288 24.15 -19.23 13.13
N ASN A 289 23.90 -18.22 13.98
CA ASN A 289 22.55 -17.69 14.23
C ASN A 289 21.99 -16.94 13.01
N PHE A 290 22.86 -16.36 12.19
CA PHE A 290 22.46 -15.74 10.94
C PHE A 290 22.03 -16.76 9.90
N SER A 291 22.78 -17.88 9.73
CA SER A 291 22.46 -18.94 8.77
C SER A 291 21.16 -19.68 9.13
N SER A 292 20.84 -19.82 10.43
CA SER A 292 19.59 -20.41 10.93
C SER A 292 18.41 -19.46 10.91
N LEU A 293 18.53 -18.28 10.29
CA LEU A 293 17.48 -17.24 10.24
C LEU A 293 16.91 -16.90 11.64
N THR A 294 17.79 -16.82 12.64
CA THR A 294 17.41 -16.56 14.05
C THR A 294 16.45 -17.62 14.64
N GLY A 295 16.64 -18.90 14.30
CA GLY A 295 15.82 -19.99 14.79
C GLY A 295 14.52 -20.27 14.00
N ARG A 296 14.15 -19.42 13.07
CA ARG A 296 12.95 -19.61 12.21
C ARG A 296 13.00 -20.90 11.41
N ALA A 297 14.20 -21.30 10.94
CA ALA A 297 14.38 -22.53 10.17
C ALA A 297 13.92 -23.78 10.93
N LYS A 298 14.07 -23.82 12.26
CA LYS A 298 13.59 -24.92 13.11
C LYS A 298 12.06 -25.00 13.12
N VAL A 299 11.38 -23.85 13.26
CA VAL A 299 9.92 -23.78 13.22
C VAL A 299 9.39 -24.20 11.85
N TRP A 300 10.05 -23.77 10.78
CA TRP A 300 9.67 -24.14 9.41
C TRP A 300 9.84 -25.62 9.12
N ALA A 301 10.97 -26.20 9.53
CA ALA A 301 11.22 -27.64 9.40
C ALA A 301 10.20 -28.47 10.19
N ALA A 302 9.91 -28.08 11.43
CA ALA A 302 8.91 -28.74 12.26
C ALA A 302 7.49 -28.66 11.65
N LEU A 303 7.11 -27.49 11.12
CA LEU A 303 5.83 -27.29 10.44
C LEU A 303 5.69 -28.16 9.20
N LEU A 304 6.74 -28.27 8.39
CA LEU A 304 6.74 -29.07 7.16
C LEU A 304 6.78 -30.57 7.43
N ALA A 305 7.37 -30.98 8.54
CA ALA A 305 7.43 -32.39 8.97
C ALA A 305 6.18 -32.86 9.73
N ALA A 306 5.29 -31.94 10.12
CA ALA A 306 4.08 -32.28 10.87
C ALA A 306 3.14 -33.14 10.02
N PRO A 307 2.61 -34.24 10.57
CA PRO A 307 1.62 -35.08 9.87
C PRO A 307 0.34 -34.26 9.64
N ARG A 308 -0.23 -34.38 8.44
CA ARG A 308 -1.45 -33.68 8.04
C ARG A 308 -2.41 -34.64 7.35
N THR A 309 -3.68 -34.42 7.57
CA THR A 309 -4.72 -35.06 6.77
C THR A 309 -4.73 -34.48 5.35
N THR A 310 -5.30 -35.20 4.39
CA THR A 310 -5.44 -34.73 3.01
C THR A 310 -6.22 -33.37 2.96
N SER A 311 -7.23 -33.21 3.81
CA SER A 311 -7.99 -31.99 3.93
C SER A 311 -7.14 -30.81 4.42
N GLU A 312 -6.35 -31.02 5.49
CA GLU A 312 -5.43 -29.99 6.00
C GLU A 312 -4.31 -29.66 5.02
N TYR A 313 -3.84 -30.65 4.26
CA TYR A 313 -2.85 -30.41 3.21
C TYR A 313 -3.40 -29.51 2.11
N LEU A 314 -4.63 -29.77 1.64
CA LEU A 314 -5.25 -29.02 0.55
C LEU A 314 -5.80 -27.66 1.01
N PHE A 315 -6.47 -27.62 2.16
CA PHE A 315 -7.25 -26.44 2.61
C PHE A 315 -6.70 -25.79 3.87
N GLY A 316 -5.69 -26.37 4.51
CA GLY A 316 -5.07 -25.84 5.72
C GLY A 316 -5.83 -26.16 7.00
N ALA A 317 -5.32 -25.65 8.10
CA ALA A 317 -5.87 -25.84 9.44
C ALA A 317 -6.83 -24.71 9.89
N GLY A 318 -7.22 -23.78 9.00
CA GLY A 318 -8.02 -22.60 9.31
C GLY A 318 -7.20 -21.41 9.81
N LEU A 319 -7.82 -20.22 9.81
CA LEU A 319 -7.14 -18.99 10.21
C LEU A 319 -6.77 -19.00 11.69
N GLY A 320 -5.49 -19.15 11.99
CA GLY A 320 -4.91 -19.17 13.32
C GLY A 320 -4.16 -17.89 13.70
N ASP A 321 -3.31 -17.99 14.72
CA ASP A 321 -2.47 -16.89 15.19
C ASP A 321 -1.12 -16.78 14.46
N LYS A 322 -0.95 -17.52 13.34
CA LYS A 322 0.29 -17.60 12.57
C LYS A 322 1.47 -18.13 13.38
N SER A 323 1.19 -19.01 14.35
CA SER A 323 2.18 -19.70 15.13
C SER A 323 2.13 -21.23 14.88
N PHE A 324 3.23 -21.90 15.15
CA PHE A 324 3.34 -23.34 15.15
C PHE A 324 4.11 -23.77 16.40
N GLY A 325 3.52 -24.63 17.21
CA GLY A 325 4.11 -25.02 18.50
C GLY A 325 4.32 -23.84 19.45
N GLY A 326 3.48 -22.81 19.40
CA GLY A 326 3.59 -21.59 20.21
C GLY A 326 4.64 -20.57 19.74
N LEU A 327 5.33 -20.85 18.62
CA LEU A 327 6.34 -19.97 18.03
C LEU A 327 5.83 -19.32 16.73
N PRO A 328 6.14 -18.04 16.46
CA PRO A 328 5.69 -17.37 15.25
C PRO A 328 6.32 -17.98 14.00
N ILE A 329 5.52 -18.16 12.94
CA ILE A 329 5.99 -18.76 11.68
C ILE A 329 6.88 -17.77 10.91
N ASP A 330 6.62 -16.45 11.01
CA ASP A 330 7.39 -15.37 10.35
C ASP A 330 7.77 -15.66 8.88
N ASN A 331 6.84 -16.25 8.14
CA ASN A 331 6.96 -16.50 6.70
C ASN A 331 5.53 -16.57 6.13
N SER A 332 5.21 -15.71 5.17
CA SER A 332 3.86 -15.64 4.62
C SER A 332 3.45 -16.92 3.89
N TRP A 333 4.36 -17.56 3.19
CA TRP A 333 4.06 -18.77 2.41
C TRP A 333 3.74 -19.94 3.32
N LEU A 334 4.54 -20.11 4.38
CA LEU A 334 4.33 -21.17 5.37
C LEU A 334 3.13 -20.88 6.29
N ALA A 335 2.88 -19.61 6.62
CA ALA A 335 1.68 -19.24 7.35
C ALA A 335 0.41 -19.52 6.53
N VAL A 336 0.39 -19.17 5.25
CA VAL A 336 -0.69 -19.48 4.32
C VAL A 336 -0.84 -21.00 4.14
N TYR A 337 0.28 -21.71 3.97
CA TYR A 337 0.24 -23.17 3.90
C TYR A 337 -0.37 -23.79 5.15
N ASN A 338 0.01 -23.30 6.34
CA ASN A 338 -0.55 -23.77 7.59
C ASN A 338 -2.05 -23.49 7.73
N GLU A 339 -2.48 -22.26 7.40
CA GLU A 339 -3.84 -21.78 7.63
C GLU A 339 -4.81 -22.13 6.48
N GLN A 340 -4.34 -22.17 5.23
CA GLN A 340 -5.15 -22.26 4.01
C GLN A 340 -4.69 -23.35 3.02
N GLY A 341 -3.68 -24.15 3.42
CA GLY A 341 -3.17 -25.27 2.64
C GLY A 341 -2.46 -24.88 1.35
N VAL A 342 -2.18 -25.88 0.51
CA VAL A 342 -1.56 -25.67 -0.80
C VAL A 342 -2.43 -24.82 -1.72
N THR A 343 -3.75 -24.94 -1.62
CA THR A 343 -4.70 -24.11 -2.41
C THR A 343 -4.56 -22.61 -2.06
N GLY A 344 -4.39 -22.29 -0.77
CA GLY A 344 -4.12 -20.90 -0.33
C GLY A 344 -2.81 -20.38 -0.87
N VAL A 345 -1.74 -21.19 -0.81
CA VAL A 345 -0.43 -20.83 -1.40
C VAL A 345 -0.56 -20.56 -2.90
N ALA A 346 -1.29 -21.42 -3.64
CA ALA A 346 -1.52 -21.23 -5.07
C ALA A 346 -2.29 -19.91 -5.37
N LEU A 347 -3.30 -19.58 -4.57
CA LEU A 347 -4.05 -18.32 -4.73
C LEU A 347 -3.19 -17.10 -4.44
N VAL A 348 -2.39 -17.11 -3.37
CA VAL A 348 -1.45 -16.03 -3.05
C VAL A 348 -0.39 -15.88 -4.13
N ALA A 349 0.17 -16.97 -4.64
CA ALA A 349 1.09 -16.96 -5.77
C ALA A 349 0.42 -16.37 -7.01
N ALA A 350 -0.82 -16.78 -7.31
CA ALA A 350 -1.60 -16.25 -8.43
C ALA A 350 -1.83 -14.73 -8.29
N ILE A 351 -2.11 -14.22 -7.10
CA ILE A 351 -2.25 -12.77 -6.85
C ILE A 351 -0.97 -12.03 -7.25
N ILE A 352 0.19 -12.50 -6.77
CA ILE A 352 1.49 -11.84 -7.06
C ILE A 352 1.83 -11.96 -8.55
N ILE A 353 1.64 -13.14 -9.16
CA ILE A 353 1.93 -13.39 -10.57
C ILE A 353 1.03 -12.55 -11.48
N VAL A 354 -0.28 -12.50 -11.20
CA VAL A 354 -1.23 -11.72 -12.00
C VAL A 354 -0.92 -10.22 -11.90
N LEU A 355 -0.68 -9.70 -10.69
CA LEU A 355 -0.31 -8.29 -10.52
C LEU A 355 1.03 -7.98 -11.19
N GLY A 356 2.04 -8.84 -11.05
CA GLY A 356 3.34 -8.72 -11.71
C GLY A 356 3.20 -8.77 -13.24
N GLY A 357 2.45 -9.72 -13.78
CA GLY A 357 2.18 -9.85 -15.20
C GLY A 357 1.47 -8.62 -15.77
N VAL A 358 0.40 -8.15 -15.11
CA VAL A 358 -0.29 -6.90 -15.50
C VAL A 358 0.66 -5.71 -15.45
N ALA A 359 1.52 -5.61 -14.43
CA ALA A 359 2.50 -4.53 -14.32
C ALA A 359 3.52 -4.58 -15.48
N LEU A 360 3.99 -5.76 -15.87
CA LEU A 360 4.95 -5.92 -16.96
C LEU A 360 4.33 -5.62 -18.34
N LEU A 361 3.09 -5.98 -18.56
CA LEU A 361 2.38 -5.76 -19.82
C LEU A 361 1.94 -4.30 -20.04
N ARG A 362 1.89 -3.48 -18.97
CA ARG A 362 1.53 -2.06 -19.11
C ARG A 362 2.68 -1.21 -19.65
N PRO A 363 2.37 -0.13 -20.39
CA PRO A 363 3.40 0.82 -20.83
C PRO A 363 4.11 1.46 -19.63
N PRO A 364 5.41 1.82 -19.77
CA PRO A 364 6.18 2.48 -18.74
C PRO A 364 5.49 3.76 -18.25
N SER A 365 5.20 3.81 -16.95
CA SER A 365 4.54 4.94 -16.30
C SER A 365 4.92 4.99 -14.81
N LEU A 366 4.72 6.14 -14.19
CA LEU A 366 4.98 6.29 -12.75
C LEU A 366 4.08 5.37 -11.91
N SER A 367 2.79 5.23 -12.27
CA SER A 367 1.85 4.31 -11.61
C SER A 367 2.32 2.86 -11.71
N ARG A 368 2.79 2.43 -12.89
CA ARG A 368 3.40 1.11 -13.08
C ARG A 368 4.64 0.91 -12.20
N ALA A 369 5.54 1.90 -12.15
CA ALA A 369 6.76 1.81 -11.33
C ALA A 369 6.43 1.70 -9.83
N CYS A 370 5.47 2.49 -9.32
CA CYS A 370 4.99 2.36 -7.95
C CYS A 370 4.36 0.98 -7.68
N ALA A 371 3.61 0.43 -8.64
CA ALA A 371 3.05 -0.91 -8.52
C ALA A 371 4.14 -1.99 -8.50
N ILE A 372 5.15 -1.92 -9.40
CA ILE A 372 6.30 -2.84 -9.42
C ILE A 372 7.04 -2.79 -8.08
N PHE A 373 7.29 -1.58 -7.55
CA PHE A 373 7.92 -1.41 -6.24
C PHE A 373 7.14 -2.16 -5.14
N LEU A 374 5.83 -1.94 -5.03
CA LEU A 374 4.99 -2.55 -4.00
C LEU A 374 4.91 -4.07 -4.12
N ILE A 375 4.73 -4.59 -5.35
CA ILE A 375 4.66 -6.04 -5.60
C ILE A 375 6.00 -6.70 -5.25
N SER A 376 7.12 -6.14 -5.71
CA SER A 376 8.45 -6.66 -5.42
C SER A 376 8.78 -6.60 -3.93
N TYR A 377 8.42 -5.49 -3.27
CA TYR A 377 8.57 -5.34 -1.83
C TYR A 377 7.81 -6.44 -1.08
N CYS A 378 6.54 -6.67 -1.41
CA CYS A 378 5.73 -7.71 -0.79
C CYS A 378 6.29 -9.11 -1.06
N ALA A 379 6.75 -9.39 -2.28
CA ALA A 379 7.34 -10.68 -2.63
C ALA A 379 8.61 -10.98 -1.83
N ILE A 380 9.49 -9.98 -1.63
CA ILE A 380 10.72 -10.13 -0.85
C ILE A 380 10.39 -10.27 0.64
N ALA A 381 9.54 -9.40 1.17
CA ALA A 381 9.20 -9.39 2.58
C ALA A 381 8.41 -10.64 3.00
N SER A 382 7.66 -11.26 2.11
CA SER A 382 6.86 -12.45 2.38
C SER A 382 7.69 -13.67 2.80
N TYR A 383 8.99 -13.68 2.50
CA TYR A 383 9.89 -14.77 2.90
C TYR A 383 10.22 -14.75 4.40
N THR A 384 10.21 -13.59 5.05
CA THR A 384 10.60 -13.45 6.47
C THR A 384 9.54 -12.77 7.33
N GLU A 385 8.38 -12.46 6.76
CA GLU A 385 7.26 -11.81 7.46
C GLU A 385 5.95 -12.47 7.07
N ALA A 386 5.03 -12.65 8.00
CA ALA A 386 3.72 -13.24 7.75
C ALA A 386 2.67 -12.15 7.47
N GLY A 387 1.87 -12.30 6.39
CA GLY A 387 0.82 -11.31 6.11
C GLY A 387 0.06 -11.45 4.79
N LEU A 388 0.42 -12.36 3.90
CA LEU A 388 -0.25 -12.48 2.60
C LEU A 388 -1.61 -13.20 2.63
N GLY A 389 -1.91 -13.96 3.70
CA GLY A 389 -3.14 -14.74 3.80
C GLY A 389 -4.26 -14.09 4.62
N ASP A 390 -4.05 -12.91 5.22
CA ASP A 390 -5.00 -12.27 6.15
C ASP A 390 -5.01 -10.73 5.95
N ALA A 391 -5.99 -10.03 6.55
CA ALA A 391 -6.07 -8.57 6.55
C ALA A 391 -4.81 -7.95 7.18
N SER A 392 -3.91 -7.44 6.35
CA SER A 392 -2.55 -7.08 6.72
C SER A 392 -2.04 -5.88 5.91
N PRO A 393 -0.95 -5.23 6.34
CA PRO A 393 -0.31 -4.20 5.54
C PRO A 393 0.13 -4.69 4.15
N TYR A 394 0.55 -5.97 4.03
CA TYR A 394 0.99 -6.53 2.74
C TYR A 394 -0.15 -6.64 1.74
N LEU A 395 -1.32 -7.16 2.15
CA LEU A 395 -2.49 -7.17 1.28
C LEU A 395 -2.94 -5.75 0.90
N LEU A 396 -2.79 -4.79 1.81
CA LEU A 396 -3.10 -3.38 1.51
C LEU A 396 -2.11 -2.77 0.50
N HIS A 397 -0.82 -3.13 0.56
CA HIS A 397 0.16 -2.74 -0.46
C HIS A 397 -0.17 -3.35 -1.82
N LEU A 398 -0.58 -4.62 -1.87
CA LEU A 398 -1.02 -5.26 -3.11
C LEU A 398 -2.33 -4.65 -3.64
N ALA A 399 -3.25 -4.25 -2.76
CA ALA A 399 -4.45 -3.50 -3.14
C ALA A 399 -4.10 -2.13 -3.74
N LEU A 400 -3.11 -1.44 -3.15
CA LEU A 400 -2.59 -0.19 -3.69
C LEU A 400 -1.95 -0.42 -5.07
N ALA A 401 -1.16 -1.48 -5.25
CA ALA A 401 -0.60 -1.85 -6.55
C ALA A 401 -1.71 -2.15 -7.57
N ALA A 402 -2.75 -2.89 -7.19
CA ALA A 402 -3.91 -3.17 -8.03
C ALA A 402 -4.64 -1.88 -8.46
N SER A 403 -4.79 -0.91 -7.54
CA SER A 403 -5.40 0.39 -7.85
C SER A 403 -4.61 1.19 -8.88
N LEU A 404 -3.27 1.12 -8.82
CA LEU A 404 -2.35 1.76 -9.78
C LEU A 404 -2.35 1.09 -11.15
N LEU A 405 -2.63 -0.21 -11.16
CA LEU A 405 -2.74 -1.02 -12.37
C LEU A 405 -4.17 -1.05 -12.94
N ALA A 406 -5.13 -0.38 -12.34
CA ALA A 406 -6.47 -0.26 -12.91
C ALA A 406 -6.44 0.58 -14.20
N ALA A 407 -7.25 0.23 -15.21
CA ALA A 407 -7.33 1.04 -16.43
C ALA A 407 -7.93 2.41 -16.10
N PRO A 408 -7.54 3.50 -16.75
CA PRO A 408 -8.23 4.78 -16.60
C PRO A 408 -9.73 4.61 -16.91
N VAL A 409 -10.57 5.32 -16.18
CA VAL A 409 -11.98 5.42 -16.55
C VAL A 409 -12.01 6.16 -17.89
N ALA A 410 -12.50 5.51 -18.95
CA ALA A 410 -12.70 6.17 -20.22
C ALA A 410 -13.56 7.42 -19.99
N ALA A 411 -13.02 8.60 -20.30
CA ALA A 411 -13.83 9.79 -20.34
C ALA A 411 -14.96 9.54 -21.32
N THR A 412 -16.22 9.65 -20.87
CA THR A 412 -17.36 9.63 -21.79
C THR A 412 -17.05 10.65 -22.89
N PRO A 413 -17.03 10.28 -24.16
CA PRO A 413 -16.80 11.24 -25.22
C PRO A 413 -17.77 12.40 -25.00
N LEU A 414 -17.24 13.60 -24.88
CA LEU A 414 -18.11 14.78 -24.91
C LEU A 414 -18.97 14.66 -26.16
N PRO A 415 -20.29 14.83 -26.07
CA PRO A 415 -21.11 14.89 -27.26
C PRO A 415 -20.43 15.87 -28.22
N ALA A 416 -20.21 15.41 -29.45
CA ALA A 416 -19.59 16.26 -30.46
C ALA A 416 -20.29 17.59 -30.44
N PRO A 417 -19.55 18.73 -30.41
CA PRO A 417 -20.19 20.04 -30.42
C PRO A 417 -21.18 20.02 -31.59
N GLU A 418 -22.46 20.23 -31.26
CA GLU A 418 -23.47 20.37 -32.33
C GLU A 418 -22.94 21.45 -33.25
N VAL A 419 -22.48 21.03 -34.41
CA VAL A 419 -22.10 21.97 -35.48
C VAL A 419 -23.36 22.78 -35.74
N PRO A 420 -23.36 24.08 -35.47
CA PRO A 420 -24.57 24.89 -35.67
C PRO A 420 -24.96 24.66 -37.13
N ARG A 421 -26.13 24.05 -37.34
CA ARG A 421 -26.66 23.83 -38.68
C ARG A 421 -26.64 25.20 -39.34
N ARG A 422 -25.71 25.39 -40.29
CA ARG A 422 -25.64 26.63 -41.13
C ARG A 422 -27.05 26.85 -41.64
N ARG A 423 -27.73 27.89 -41.14
CA ARG A 423 -29.02 28.28 -41.66
C ARG A 423 -28.77 28.59 -43.15
N VAL A 424 -29.25 27.68 -43.99
CA VAL A 424 -29.23 27.93 -45.45
C VAL A 424 -30.01 29.20 -45.68
N PRO A 425 -29.42 30.23 -46.28
CA PRO A 425 -30.08 31.50 -46.50
C PRO A 425 -31.37 31.28 -47.30
N ARG A 426 -32.48 31.88 -46.91
CA ARG A 426 -33.81 31.73 -47.53
C ARG A 426 -33.82 32.00 -49.04
N TRP A 427 -32.83 32.70 -49.59
CA TRP A 427 -32.74 32.96 -51.04
C TRP A 427 -32.33 31.72 -51.85
N ALA A 428 -31.60 30.76 -51.25
CA ALA A 428 -31.18 29.52 -51.93
C ALA A 428 -32.32 28.53 -52.10
N GLN A 429 -33.49 28.72 -51.49
CA GLN A 429 -34.68 27.87 -51.60
C GLN A 429 -35.65 28.31 -52.71
N ARG A 430 -35.38 29.43 -53.42
CA ARG A 430 -36.31 29.95 -54.46
C ARG A 430 -35.95 29.60 -55.90
N SER A 431 -34.92 28.82 -56.18
CA SER A 431 -34.46 28.50 -57.52
C SER A 431 -34.94 27.15 -58.10
N GLU A 432 -35.87 26.45 -57.41
CA GLU A 432 -36.40 25.17 -57.91
C GLU A 432 -37.87 25.24 -58.36
N VAL A 433 -38.41 26.43 -58.63
CA VAL A 433 -39.78 26.55 -59.18
C VAL A 433 -39.71 27.47 -60.42
N THR A 434 -39.22 26.96 -61.52
CA THR A 434 -39.58 27.37 -62.90
C THR A 434 -39.32 26.19 -63.81
#